data_5820982ca0a2eca2ff7a8b26ae05dbf1
#
_entry.id   5820982ca0a2eca2ff7a8b26ae05dbf1
#
_cell.length_a   1.000
_cell.length_b   1.000
_cell.length_c   1.000
_cell.angle_alpha   90.00
_cell.angle_beta   90.00
_cell.angle_gamma   90.00
#
_symmetry.space_group_name_H-M   'P 1'
#
loop_
_entity.id
_entity.type
_entity.pdbx_description
1 polymer ?
#
loop_
_entity_poly.entity_id
_entity_poly.type
_entity_poly.pdbx_seq_one_letter_code
_entity_poly.pdbx_strand_id
1 'polypeptide(L)'
;MNTLLLLSTLWPLVAFLGVVILRSTSERWIIWKTKVAVLFQGAGLLALTLGYFLGGLQTTHWESPAWLIGSTEFEFRLASTGTSLSLAGLGTVIFFLVAQFSKTYLHREQGFKRFFATLLLFLLSYQIVVFADNLETLLMGWEVLGITSFLLIGFFRERYHSVKNALKTLTYYRLADIGLLFSIWLLHTHFHGENTLSAFHHFHIPADHMGVAWGIGLGLLLAAAVKSGQFPFSAWVPRAMEGPSTSSALFYGALSLHIGAILLLKTADLWQQIPGLPWIVAAMGGVTALVGSAIARYQSSIKTQIAYMALAQIGLIFIELALGWTYIAVFHIASHAIFRAYQLLVSSSIQHYKLHQQFFGELHSGRSKSWIPSRWHASLLTLSIQEFRLDRAMRSLLWKPFKAIGRSVSFLGNTRVVIGLGVVGVLGFGLEETGWGMHKEWLAIALSAFALLLVLASVAERRSVTVSWNFVVVAQFFILAATAANKPLTTEEWVIYLSGPIVAAIWGHTALYLLKKEGAPMDLKSFYGSVHDHPHFALGFLISALAMGGFPITPTFFGVDVVLNHDGSNQWILVCLQLITFFWTEVAALRIYSRVFTGPFYQLDRPVSYKNS
;
A
#
# COMPACT_ATOMS: atom_id res chain seq x y z
N MET A 1 1.83 29.84 11.01
CA MET A 1 2.05 28.98 9.82
C MET A 1 2.11 27.50 10.20
N ASN A 2 2.84 27.13 11.24
CA ASN A 2 3.01 25.72 11.67
C ASN A 2 1.68 25.00 11.97
N THR A 3 0.79 25.60 12.77
CA THR A 3 -0.54 25.05 13.06
C THR A 3 -1.43 24.98 11.81
N LEU A 4 -1.28 25.91 10.87
CA LEU A 4 -2.01 25.88 9.60
C LEU A 4 -1.57 24.70 8.72
N LEU A 5 -0.26 24.37 8.72
CA LEU A 5 0.27 23.20 8.02
C LEU A 5 -0.36 21.91 8.57
N LEU A 6 -0.38 21.73 9.89
CA LEU A 6 -1.03 20.58 10.52
C LEU A 6 -2.52 20.52 10.19
N LEU A 7 -3.25 21.62 10.38
CA LEU A 7 -4.68 21.68 10.12
C LEU A 7 -5.01 21.39 8.65
N SER A 8 -4.26 21.97 7.71
CA SER A 8 -4.49 21.70 6.29
C SER A 8 -4.17 20.25 5.93
N THR A 9 -3.14 19.64 6.52
CA THR A 9 -2.81 18.23 6.26
C THR A 9 -3.85 17.27 6.83
N LEU A 10 -4.34 17.50 8.07
CA LEU A 10 -5.27 16.60 8.76
C LEU A 10 -6.75 16.93 8.50
N TRP A 11 -7.08 18.02 7.84
CA TRP A 11 -8.46 18.40 7.57
C TRP A 11 -9.30 17.32 6.85
N PRO A 12 -8.75 16.57 5.86
CA PRO A 12 -9.50 15.49 5.25
C PRO A 12 -9.92 14.39 6.22
N LEU A 13 -9.20 14.19 7.35
CA LEU A 13 -9.59 13.27 8.42
C LEU A 13 -10.87 13.74 9.12
N VAL A 14 -10.96 15.03 9.44
CA VAL A 14 -12.15 15.63 10.05
C VAL A 14 -13.35 15.46 9.12
N ALA A 15 -13.15 15.69 7.83
CA ALA A 15 -14.17 15.49 6.81
C ALA A 15 -14.59 14.01 6.68
N PHE A 16 -13.63 13.09 6.70
CA PHE A 16 -13.89 11.64 6.70
C PHE A 16 -14.74 11.24 7.90
N LEU A 17 -14.36 11.64 9.10
CA LEU A 17 -15.12 11.38 10.33
C LEU A 17 -16.54 12.00 10.25
N GLY A 18 -16.65 13.20 9.71
CA GLY A 18 -17.94 13.87 9.48
C GLY A 18 -18.84 13.12 8.49
N VAL A 19 -18.28 12.43 7.49
CA VAL A 19 -19.05 11.58 6.57
C VAL A 19 -19.42 10.24 7.22
N VAL A 20 -18.51 9.63 8.00
CA VAL A 20 -18.72 8.30 8.60
C VAL A 20 -19.69 8.36 9.77
N ILE A 21 -19.47 9.26 10.74
CA ILE A 21 -20.19 9.33 12.03
C ILE A 21 -21.60 9.91 11.83
N LEU A 22 -21.73 10.99 11.07
CA LEU A 22 -23.01 11.61 10.84
C LEU A 22 -23.86 10.73 9.91
N ARG A 23 -24.95 10.19 10.47
CA ARG A 23 -25.87 9.24 9.81
C ARG A 23 -26.65 9.83 8.63
N SER A 24 -26.01 10.58 7.74
CA SER A 24 -26.64 11.04 6.52
C SER A 24 -26.56 9.98 5.44
N THR A 25 -27.70 9.50 4.98
CA THR A 25 -27.82 8.60 3.81
C THR A 25 -28.02 9.38 2.52
N SER A 26 -28.30 10.70 2.62
CA SER A 26 -28.54 11.55 1.46
C SER A 26 -27.22 11.87 0.72
N GLU A 27 -27.17 11.50 -0.56
CA GLU A 27 -26.04 11.81 -1.45
C GLU A 27 -25.71 13.30 -1.49
N ARG A 28 -26.73 14.18 -1.44
CA ARG A 28 -26.55 15.64 -1.45
C ARG A 28 -25.70 16.12 -0.27
N TRP A 29 -25.96 15.61 0.93
CA TRP A 29 -25.21 15.97 2.13
C TRP A 29 -23.79 15.42 2.13
N ILE A 30 -23.58 14.19 1.63
CA ILE A 30 -22.24 13.60 1.49
C ILE A 30 -21.40 14.46 0.55
N ILE A 31 -21.95 14.81 -0.62
CA ILE A 31 -21.26 15.64 -1.60
C ILE A 31 -20.98 17.03 -1.04
N TRP A 32 -21.97 17.66 -0.37
CA TRP A 32 -21.78 18.98 0.22
C TRP A 32 -20.64 19.00 1.23
N LYS A 33 -20.59 18.02 2.16
CA LYS A 33 -19.50 17.87 3.13
C LYS A 33 -18.15 17.69 2.44
N THR A 34 -18.09 16.83 1.42
CA THR A 34 -16.85 16.60 0.65
C THR A 34 -16.39 17.88 -0.03
N LYS A 35 -17.29 18.65 -0.65
CA LYS A 35 -16.97 19.94 -1.29
C LYS A 35 -16.45 20.96 -0.29
N VAL A 36 -17.15 21.14 0.83
CA VAL A 36 -16.73 22.06 1.89
C VAL A 36 -15.34 21.66 2.41
N ALA A 37 -15.11 20.37 2.60
CA ALA A 37 -13.81 19.86 3.03
C ALA A 37 -12.70 20.23 2.04
N VAL A 38 -12.92 20.02 0.76
CA VAL A 38 -11.90 20.30 -0.28
C VAL A 38 -11.70 21.81 -0.46
N LEU A 39 -12.73 22.62 -0.35
CA LEU A 39 -12.61 24.08 -0.40
C LEU A 39 -11.81 24.61 0.79
N PHE A 40 -12.08 24.11 1.99
CA PHE A 40 -11.31 24.47 3.17
C PHE A 40 -9.84 24.03 3.06
N GLN A 41 -9.61 22.82 2.57
CA GLN A 41 -8.27 22.31 2.24
C GLN A 41 -7.56 23.24 1.26
N GLY A 42 -8.22 23.61 0.16
CA GLY A 42 -7.68 24.50 -0.86
C GLY A 42 -7.36 25.91 -0.31
N ALA A 43 -8.23 26.44 0.55
CA ALA A 43 -7.98 27.72 1.22
C ALA A 43 -6.76 27.66 2.16
N GLY A 44 -6.64 26.58 2.93
CA GLY A 44 -5.45 26.36 3.78
C GLY A 44 -4.16 26.26 2.98
N LEU A 45 -4.18 25.51 1.87
CA LEU A 45 -3.03 25.38 0.97
C LEU A 45 -2.69 26.71 0.29
N LEU A 46 -3.68 27.49 -0.13
CA LEU A 46 -3.45 28.81 -0.69
C LEU A 46 -2.79 29.74 0.34
N ALA A 47 -3.27 29.74 1.58
CA ALA A 47 -2.69 30.54 2.65
C ALA A 47 -1.24 30.12 2.97
N LEU A 48 -0.94 28.81 2.98
CA LEU A 48 0.43 28.28 3.12
C LEU A 48 1.31 28.71 1.95
N THR A 49 0.81 28.63 0.71
CA THR A 49 1.53 29.02 -0.49
C THR A 49 1.83 30.53 -0.51
N LEU A 50 0.84 31.35 -0.15
CA LEU A 50 1.06 32.80 0.00
C LEU A 50 2.06 33.10 1.10
N GLY A 51 1.97 32.44 2.26
CA GLY A 51 2.93 32.57 3.35
C GLY A 51 4.35 32.17 2.95
N TYR A 52 4.51 31.12 2.16
CA TYR A 52 5.80 30.69 1.60
C TYR A 52 6.42 31.77 0.69
N PHE A 53 5.64 32.31 -0.26
CA PHE A 53 6.14 33.38 -1.15
C PHE A 53 6.37 34.70 -0.44
N LEU A 54 5.47 35.14 0.43
CA LEU A 54 5.60 36.39 1.17
C LEU A 54 6.68 36.31 2.26
N GLY A 55 6.94 35.11 2.79
CA GLY A 55 7.99 34.85 3.77
C GLY A 55 9.39 34.67 3.17
N GLY A 56 9.61 34.98 1.90
CA GLY A 56 10.91 34.86 1.24
C GLY A 56 11.32 33.42 0.94
N LEU A 57 10.38 32.55 0.58
CA LEU A 57 10.58 31.14 0.26
C LEU A 57 11.03 30.28 1.46
N GLN A 58 10.70 30.70 2.68
CA GLN A 58 11.05 29.95 3.88
C GLN A 58 10.13 28.74 4.08
N THR A 59 10.73 27.58 4.33
CA THR A 59 10.02 26.36 4.67
C THR A 59 9.36 26.49 6.03
N THR A 60 8.13 25.97 6.16
CA THR A 60 7.44 25.89 7.44
C THR A 60 7.49 24.45 7.94
N HIS A 61 7.97 24.24 9.15
CA HIS A 61 8.03 22.94 9.80
C HIS A 61 7.01 22.84 10.92
N TRP A 62 6.44 21.67 11.09
CA TRP A 62 5.62 21.31 12.23
C TRP A 62 6.05 19.93 12.74
N GLU A 63 6.27 19.85 14.04
CA GLU A 63 6.71 18.63 14.73
C GLU A 63 5.77 18.35 15.90
N SER A 64 5.38 17.10 16.07
CA SER A 64 4.71 16.66 17.30
C SER A 64 5.72 16.61 18.44
N PRO A 65 5.26 16.66 19.72
CA PRO A 65 6.10 16.19 20.82
C PRO A 65 6.57 14.77 20.52
N ALA A 66 7.82 14.47 20.85
CA ALA A 66 8.37 13.13 20.72
C ALA A 66 7.61 12.17 21.65
N TRP A 67 7.10 11.09 21.07
CA TRP A 67 6.48 10.02 21.85
C TRP A 67 7.54 8.97 22.13
N LEU A 68 8.04 8.97 23.35
CA LEU A 68 8.98 7.97 23.83
C LEU A 68 8.21 6.68 24.14
N ILE A 69 8.57 5.61 23.47
CA ILE A 69 8.03 4.27 23.66
C ILE A 69 9.21 3.37 23.99
N GLY A 70 9.50 3.24 25.29
CA GLY A 70 10.71 2.54 25.73
C GLY A 70 11.96 3.24 25.23
N SER A 71 12.70 2.57 24.34
CA SER A 71 13.91 3.12 23.71
C SER A 71 13.68 3.80 22.36
N THR A 72 12.44 3.82 21.88
CA THR A 72 12.07 4.31 20.54
C THR A 72 11.44 5.68 20.64
N GLU A 73 11.93 6.64 19.85
CA GLU A 73 11.32 7.96 19.68
C GLU A 73 10.50 7.97 18.40
N PHE A 74 9.23 8.30 18.51
CA PHE A 74 8.36 8.50 17.37
C PHE A 74 7.91 9.95 17.29
N GLU A 75 8.15 10.58 16.15
CA GLU A 75 7.74 11.95 15.89
C GLU A 75 6.98 12.05 14.57
N PHE A 76 5.86 12.75 14.61
CA PHE A 76 5.14 13.11 13.41
C PHE A 76 5.66 14.47 12.92
N ARG A 77 6.37 14.48 11.78
CA ARG A 77 7.02 15.67 11.23
C ARG A 77 6.46 16.03 9.85
N LEU A 78 6.17 17.31 9.68
CA LEU A 78 5.66 17.87 8.42
C LEU A 78 6.49 19.08 8.00
N ALA A 79 6.75 19.21 6.69
CA ALA A 79 7.42 20.38 6.10
C ALA A 79 6.68 20.87 4.84
N SER A 80 6.51 22.20 4.74
CA SER A 80 5.97 22.83 3.54
C SER A 80 7.10 23.44 2.70
N THR A 81 7.59 22.69 1.73
CA THR A 81 8.53 23.15 0.72
C THR A 81 7.77 23.61 -0.53
N GLY A 82 8.42 24.32 -1.46
CA GLY A 82 7.80 24.69 -2.74
C GLY A 82 7.32 23.48 -3.55
N THR A 83 8.05 22.36 -3.49
CA THR A 83 7.68 21.10 -4.14
C THR A 83 6.48 20.45 -3.47
N SER A 84 6.45 20.38 -2.12
CA SER A 84 5.33 19.79 -1.40
C SER A 84 4.04 20.62 -1.56
N LEU A 85 4.11 21.95 -1.54
CA LEU A 85 2.96 22.83 -1.81
C LEU A 85 2.42 22.65 -3.22
N SER A 86 3.29 22.55 -4.23
CA SER A 86 2.89 22.32 -5.62
C SER A 86 2.16 20.97 -5.80
N LEU A 87 2.72 19.89 -5.23
CA LEU A 87 2.13 18.56 -5.30
C LEU A 87 0.84 18.46 -4.47
N ALA A 88 0.77 19.08 -3.29
CA ALA A 88 -0.42 19.11 -2.45
C ALA A 88 -1.58 19.86 -3.13
N GLY A 89 -1.27 21.01 -3.75
CA GLY A 89 -2.22 21.79 -4.54
C GLY A 89 -2.76 21.00 -5.73
N LEU A 90 -1.85 20.38 -6.50
CA LEU A 90 -2.20 19.48 -7.60
C LEU A 90 -3.16 18.37 -7.15
N GLY A 91 -2.82 17.66 -6.07
CA GLY A 91 -3.64 16.59 -5.52
C GLY A 91 -5.04 17.07 -5.12
N THR A 92 -5.13 18.24 -4.48
CA THR A 92 -6.40 18.83 -4.06
C THR A 92 -7.29 19.23 -5.26
N VAL A 93 -6.71 19.82 -6.32
CA VAL A 93 -7.44 20.17 -7.55
C VAL A 93 -7.96 18.92 -8.25
N ILE A 94 -7.11 17.90 -8.45
CA ILE A 94 -7.52 16.64 -9.08
C ILE A 94 -8.61 15.95 -8.26
N PHE A 95 -8.44 15.92 -6.93
CA PHE A 95 -9.46 15.36 -6.04
C PHE A 95 -10.80 16.07 -6.18
N PHE A 96 -10.80 17.41 -6.23
CA PHE A 96 -12.03 18.19 -6.43
C PHE A 96 -12.72 17.81 -7.75
N LEU A 97 -11.99 17.75 -8.84
CA LEU A 97 -12.53 17.39 -10.17
C LEU A 97 -13.09 15.96 -10.16
N VAL A 98 -12.37 15.00 -9.58
CA VAL A 98 -12.83 13.61 -9.45
C VAL A 98 -14.07 13.51 -8.57
N ALA A 99 -14.12 14.22 -7.44
CA ALA A 99 -15.28 14.23 -6.56
C ALA A 99 -16.51 14.81 -7.25
N GLN A 100 -16.34 15.87 -8.04
CA GLN A 100 -17.43 16.46 -8.84
C GLN A 100 -17.96 15.49 -9.91
N PHE A 101 -17.07 14.83 -10.63
CA PHE A 101 -17.44 13.84 -11.65
C PHE A 101 -18.12 12.63 -11.01
N SER A 102 -17.61 12.16 -9.88
CA SER A 102 -18.14 11.01 -9.15
C SER A 102 -19.58 11.21 -8.66
N LYS A 103 -19.97 12.46 -8.38
CA LYS A 103 -21.34 12.81 -8.01
C LYS A 103 -22.37 12.28 -9.00
N THR A 104 -22.09 12.43 -10.29
CA THR A 104 -23.00 12.03 -11.37
C THR A 104 -22.76 10.58 -11.78
N TYR A 105 -21.48 10.19 -11.83
CA TYR A 105 -21.06 8.86 -12.27
C TYR A 105 -21.53 7.73 -11.34
N LEU A 106 -21.54 7.97 -10.02
CA LEU A 106 -21.93 6.99 -9.00
C LEU A 106 -23.33 7.28 -8.40
N HIS A 107 -24.14 8.13 -9.04
CA HIS A 107 -25.48 8.45 -8.56
C HIS A 107 -26.32 7.17 -8.43
N ARG A 108 -26.90 6.93 -7.25
CA ARG A 108 -27.68 5.73 -6.87
C ARG A 108 -26.89 4.42 -6.85
N GLU A 109 -25.54 4.46 -6.94
CA GLU A 109 -24.72 3.26 -6.83
C GLU A 109 -24.63 2.79 -5.37
N GLN A 110 -24.70 1.48 -5.17
CA GLN A 110 -24.54 0.90 -3.84
C GLN A 110 -23.14 1.18 -3.30
N GLY A 111 -23.07 1.77 -2.09
CA GLY A 111 -21.77 2.13 -1.48
C GLY A 111 -21.30 3.56 -1.78
N PHE A 112 -22.17 4.43 -2.28
CA PHE A 112 -21.87 5.85 -2.53
C PHE A 112 -21.19 6.54 -1.33
N LYS A 113 -21.75 6.39 -0.11
CA LYS A 113 -21.14 6.91 1.13
C LYS A 113 -19.75 6.34 1.37
N ARG A 114 -19.57 5.02 1.19
CA ARG A 114 -18.30 4.33 1.35
C ARG A 114 -17.25 4.86 0.37
N PHE A 115 -17.64 5.10 -0.89
CA PHE A 115 -16.75 5.66 -1.90
C PHE A 115 -16.17 7.01 -1.46
N PHE A 116 -17.02 7.97 -1.10
CA PHE A 116 -16.60 9.31 -0.69
C PHE A 116 -15.81 9.31 0.62
N ALA A 117 -16.17 8.44 1.59
CA ALA A 117 -15.39 8.27 2.80
C ALA A 117 -13.97 7.75 2.49
N THR A 118 -13.85 6.70 1.67
CA THR A 118 -12.53 6.16 1.28
C THR A 118 -11.73 7.17 0.44
N LEU A 119 -12.42 7.97 -0.37
CA LEU A 119 -11.80 9.02 -1.16
C LEU A 119 -11.19 10.12 -0.28
N LEU A 120 -11.88 10.56 0.79
CA LEU A 120 -11.35 11.53 1.76
C LEU A 120 -10.15 10.98 2.54
N LEU A 121 -10.21 9.71 2.92
CA LEU A 121 -9.08 9.04 3.57
C LEU A 121 -7.87 8.91 2.64
N PHE A 122 -8.10 8.74 1.33
CA PHE A 122 -7.05 8.80 0.33
C PHE A 122 -6.43 10.20 0.22
N LEU A 123 -7.23 11.27 0.22
CA LEU A 123 -6.71 12.63 0.20
C LEU A 123 -5.83 12.89 1.44
N LEU A 124 -6.30 12.48 2.62
CA LEU A 124 -5.50 12.55 3.85
C LEU A 124 -4.13 11.89 3.67
N SER A 125 -4.12 10.63 3.22
CA SER A 125 -2.89 9.87 3.08
C SER A 125 -1.93 10.50 2.07
N TYR A 126 -2.45 11.02 0.96
CA TYR A 126 -1.65 11.73 -0.02
C TYR A 126 -1.02 13.00 0.56
N GLN A 127 -1.80 13.80 1.31
CA GLN A 127 -1.28 15.01 1.96
C GLN A 127 -0.19 14.68 2.98
N ILE A 128 -0.38 13.63 3.78
CA ILE A 128 0.66 13.18 4.73
C ILE A 128 1.95 12.82 3.98
N VAL A 129 1.90 12.02 2.91
CA VAL A 129 3.09 11.64 2.13
C VAL A 129 3.79 12.86 1.54
N VAL A 130 3.02 13.82 1.01
CA VAL A 130 3.58 15.00 0.35
C VAL A 130 4.23 15.96 1.35
N PHE A 131 3.64 16.15 2.53
CA PHE A 131 4.17 17.03 3.56
C PHE A 131 5.10 16.35 4.56
N ALA A 132 5.22 15.02 4.58
CA ALA A 132 6.12 14.31 5.49
C ALA A 132 7.54 14.88 5.45
N ASP A 133 8.15 15.10 6.63
CA ASP A 133 9.54 15.53 6.77
C ASP A 133 10.44 14.47 7.42
N ASN A 134 9.88 13.30 7.71
CA ASN A 134 10.65 12.09 8.04
C ASN A 134 10.04 10.86 7.37
N LEU A 135 10.83 9.78 7.30
CA LEU A 135 10.41 8.55 6.62
C LEU A 135 9.27 7.82 7.37
N GLU A 136 9.17 7.95 8.67
CA GLU A 136 8.12 7.34 9.49
C GLU A 136 6.76 7.99 9.23
N THR A 137 6.69 9.33 9.23
CA THR A 137 5.47 10.06 8.82
C THR A 137 5.09 9.74 7.38
N LEU A 138 6.10 9.64 6.49
CA LEU A 138 5.88 9.24 5.10
C LEU A 138 5.29 7.83 5.04
N LEU A 139 5.82 6.87 5.80
CA LEU A 139 5.32 5.50 5.89
C LEU A 139 3.87 5.46 6.37
N MET A 140 3.47 6.28 7.36
CA MET A 140 2.07 6.36 7.78
C MET A 140 1.13 6.73 6.62
N GLY A 141 1.44 7.78 5.88
CA GLY A 141 0.66 8.17 4.70
C GLY A 141 0.67 7.10 3.60
N TRP A 142 1.82 6.49 3.36
CA TRP A 142 2.05 5.44 2.37
C TRP A 142 1.20 4.19 2.62
N GLU A 143 1.08 3.77 3.88
CA GLU A 143 0.27 2.64 4.33
C GLU A 143 -1.23 2.91 4.15
N VAL A 144 -1.71 4.06 4.64
CA VAL A 144 -3.12 4.45 4.50
C VAL A 144 -3.50 4.57 3.02
N LEU A 145 -2.60 5.08 2.18
CA LEU A 145 -2.80 5.16 0.74
C LEU A 145 -2.89 3.76 0.10
N GLY A 146 -2.11 2.79 0.58
CA GLY A 146 -2.17 1.41 0.14
C GLY A 146 -3.53 0.76 0.40
N ILE A 147 -4.05 0.91 1.62
CA ILE A 147 -5.35 0.35 2.02
C ILE A 147 -6.52 1.06 1.32
N THR A 148 -6.48 2.38 1.20
CA THR A 148 -7.52 3.11 0.46
C THR A 148 -7.57 2.70 -1.01
N SER A 149 -6.40 2.44 -1.62
CA SER A 149 -6.30 1.87 -2.96
C SER A 149 -6.97 0.49 -3.04
N PHE A 150 -6.64 -0.41 -2.11
CA PHE A 150 -7.26 -1.74 -2.03
C PHE A 150 -8.79 -1.66 -1.95
N LEU A 151 -9.32 -0.79 -1.09
CA LEU A 151 -10.76 -0.61 -0.88
C LEU A 151 -11.46 -0.04 -2.13
N LEU A 152 -10.81 0.84 -2.90
CA LEU A 152 -11.39 1.47 -4.08
C LEU A 152 -11.24 0.60 -5.35
N ILE A 153 -10.19 -0.21 -5.48
CA ILE A 153 -10.13 -1.26 -6.52
C ILE A 153 -11.22 -2.29 -6.27
N GLY A 154 -11.38 -2.72 -5.00
CA GLY A 154 -12.41 -3.65 -4.55
C GLY A 154 -13.78 -3.00 -4.30
N PHE A 155 -14.06 -1.83 -4.87
CA PHE A 155 -15.33 -1.11 -4.66
C PHE A 155 -16.55 -1.96 -5.03
N PHE A 156 -16.51 -2.63 -6.18
CA PHE A 156 -17.53 -3.60 -6.59
C PHE A 156 -17.28 -4.94 -5.90
N ARG A 157 -17.74 -5.04 -4.66
CA ARG A 157 -17.46 -6.16 -3.75
C ARG A 157 -17.96 -7.50 -4.25
N GLU A 158 -19.01 -7.51 -5.06
CA GLU A 158 -19.65 -8.68 -5.67
C GLU A 158 -18.86 -9.22 -6.88
N ARG A 159 -17.96 -8.42 -7.47
CA ARG A 159 -17.23 -8.81 -8.68
C ARG A 159 -15.95 -9.56 -8.33
N TYR A 160 -15.86 -10.81 -8.74
CA TYR A 160 -14.69 -11.66 -8.51
C TYR A 160 -13.38 -11.02 -8.96
N HIS A 161 -13.35 -10.42 -10.16
CA HIS A 161 -12.13 -9.80 -10.70
C HIS A 161 -11.71 -8.57 -9.89
N SER A 162 -12.66 -7.72 -9.48
CA SER A 162 -12.41 -6.54 -8.67
C SER A 162 -11.73 -6.91 -7.34
N VAL A 163 -12.30 -7.86 -6.60
CA VAL A 163 -11.78 -8.33 -5.31
C VAL A 163 -10.42 -9.01 -5.44
N LYS A 164 -10.28 -9.92 -6.42
CA LYS A 164 -9.03 -10.64 -6.66
C LYS A 164 -7.90 -9.68 -7.05
N ASN A 165 -8.18 -8.69 -7.89
CA ASN A 165 -7.20 -7.73 -8.35
C ASN A 165 -6.86 -6.70 -7.27
N ALA A 166 -7.81 -6.34 -6.40
CA ALA A 166 -7.55 -5.53 -5.21
C ALA A 166 -6.54 -6.22 -4.28
N LEU A 167 -6.77 -7.50 -3.94
CA LEU A 167 -5.83 -8.27 -3.12
C LEU A 167 -4.45 -8.43 -3.78
N LYS A 168 -4.42 -8.62 -5.10
CA LYS A 168 -3.16 -8.67 -5.86
C LYS A 168 -2.39 -7.35 -5.76
N THR A 169 -3.04 -6.21 -5.99
CA THR A 169 -2.42 -4.89 -5.88
C THR A 169 -1.88 -4.64 -4.49
N LEU A 170 -2.66 -4.97 -3.47
CA LEU A 170 -2.22 -4.85 -2.08
C LEU A 170 -0.95 -5.67 -1.82
N THR A 171 -0.86 -6.89 -2.35
CA THR A 171 0.36 -7.72 -2.19
C THR A 171 1.60 -7.05 -2.78
N TYR A 172 1.47 -6.34 -3.91
CA TYR A 172 2.58 -5.54 -4.43
C TYR A 172 2.90 -4.36 -3.50
N TYR A 173 1.89 -3.67 -2.97
CA TYR A 173 2.13 -2.56 -2.06
C TYR A 173 2.87 -3.00 -0.80
N ARG A 174 2.49 -4.16 -0.24
CA ARG A 174 3.22 -4.74 0.90
C ARG A 174 4.66 -5.11 0.56
N LEU A 175 4.96 -5.51 -0.68
CA LEU A 175 6.33 -5.73 -1.13
C LEU A 175 7.13 -4.42 -1.17
N ALA A 176 6.49 -3.30 -1.50
CA ALA A 176 7.14 -1.98 -1.45
C ALA A 176 7.52 -1.59 -0.02
N ASP A 177 6.67 -1.94 0.96
CA ASP A 177 6.88 -1.59 2.37
C ASP A 177 8.12 -2.28 2.96
N ILE A 178 8.46 -3.51 2.50
CA ILE A 178 9.71 -4.17 2.88
C ILE A 178 10.92 -3.29 2.56
N GLY A 179 10.96 -2.71 1.35
CA GLY A 179 12.06 -1.84 0.94
C GLY A 179 12.15 -0.57 1.78
N LEU A 180 11.02 0.06 2.06
CA LEU A 180 10.97 1.29 2.84
C LEU A 180 11.34 1.06 4.31
N LEU A 181 10.76 0.04 4.96
CA LEU A 181 11.07 -0.33 6.34
C LEU A 181 12.55 -0.77 6.51
N PHE A 182 13.09 -1.52 5.55
CA PHE A 182 14.49 -1.89 5.54
C PHE A 182 15.41 -0.66 5.46
N SER A 183 15.05 0.33 4.64
CA SER A 183 15.80 1.57 4.54
C SER A 183 15.73 2.40 5.83
N ILE A 184 14.55 2.48 6.47
CA ILE A 184 14.36 3.17 7.76
C ILE A 184 15.24 2.50 8.83
N TRP A 185 15.20 1.18 8.92
CA TRP A 185 16.02 0.44 9.88
C TRP A 185 17.53 0.69 9.68
N LEU A 186 18.03 0.66 8.45
CA LEU A 186 19.44 0.94 8.15
C LEU A 186 19.84 2.37 8.50
N LEU A 187 18.99 3.34 8.21
CA LEU A 187 19.22 4.74 8.58
C LEU A 187 19.26 4.89 10.10
N HIS A 188 18.31 4.28 10.81
CA HIS A 188 18.23 4.38 12.26
C HIS A 188 19.45 3.76 12.96
N THR A 189 19.88 2.56 12.52
CA THR A 189 20.94 1.81 13.18
C THR A 189 22.37 2.28 12.84
N HIS A 190 22.59 2.85 11.66
CA HIS A 190 23.92 3.24 11.21
C HIS A 190 24.17 4.74 11.17
N PHE A 191 23.11 5.55 11.12
CA PHE A 191 23.19 7.01 11.02
C PHE A 191 22.48 7.74 12.18
N HIS A 192 22.42 7.10 13.36
CA HIS A 192 21.96 7.67 14.62
C HIS A 192 20.56 8.33 14.57
N GLY A 193 19.63 7.73 13.81
CA GLY A 193 18.26 8.20 13.71
C GLY A 193 18.05 9.41 12.77
N GLU A 194 19.02 9.77 11.95
CA GLU A 194 18.89 10.79 10.90
C GLU A 194 17.94 10.31 9.79
N ASN A 195 16.65 10.33 10.07
CA ASN A 195 15.58 9.96 9.13
C ASN A 195 14.78 11.19 8.61
N THR A 196 15.23 12.40 8.98
CA THR A 196 14.61 13.69 8.61
C THR A 196 14.96 14.03 7.16
N LEU A 197 13.95 14.19 6.31
CA LEU A 197 14.16 14.42 4.88
C LEU A 197 14.81 15.78 4.58
N SER A 198 14.49 16.81 5.35
CA SER A 198 15.13 18.13 5.23
C SER A 198 16.61 18.12 5.66
N ALA A 199 17.02 17.20 6.53
CA ALA A 199 18.41 17.05 6.95
C ALA A 199 19.29 16.41 5.86
N PHE A 200 18.71 15.65 4.93
CA PHE A 200 19.48 15.00 3.86
C PHE A 200 20.21 15.97 2.93
N HIS A 201 19.81 17.22 2.83
CA HIS A 201 20.53 18.25 2.09
C HIS A 201 21.96 18.51 2.62
N HIS A 202 22.18 18.31 3.92
CA HIS A 202 23.47 18.52 4.58
C HIS A 202 24.17 17.20 4.96
N PHE A 203 23.51 16.09 4.66
CA PHE A 203 24.00 14.76 5.00
C PHE A 203 25.01 14.27 3.97
N HIS A 204 26.21 13.93 4.44
CA HIS A 204 27.26 13.31 3.62
C HIS A 204 27.47 11.87 4.05
N ILE A 205 27.43 10.96 3.11
CA ILE A 205 27.65 9.54 3.38
C ILE A 205 29.15 9.30 3.57
N PRO A 206 29.60 8.85 4.76
CA PRO A 206 30.99 8.49 4.98
C PRO A 206 31.41 7.30 4.08
N ALA A 207 32.66 7.32 3.62
CA ALA A 207 33.15 6.30 2.68
C ALA A 207 33.11 4.87 3.25
N ASP A 208 33.30 4.71 4.56
CA ASP A 208 33.22 3.44 5.30
C ASP A 208 31.79 2.88 5.40
N HIS A 209 30.78 3.75 5.31
CA HIS A 209 29.36 3.35 5.33
C HIS A 209 28.73 3.19 3.94
N MET A 210 29.53 3.22 2.86
CA MET A 210 29.01 3.14 1.49
C MET A 210 28.24 1.82 1.21
N GLY A 211 28.60 0.72 1.84
CA GLY A 211 27.86 -0.55 1.74
C GLY A 211 26.45 -0.45 2.32
N VAL A 212 26.30 0.21 3.47
CA VAL A 212 25.01 0.49 4.11
C VAL A 212 24.18 1.42 3.25
N ALA A 213 24.80 2.47 2.70
CA ALA A 213 24.14 3.40 1.80
C ALA A 213 23.55 2.69 0.57
N TRP A 214 24.26 1.74 -0.03
CA TRP A 214 23.72 0.89 -1.08
C TRP A 214 22.49 0.12 -0.63
N GLY A 215 22.49 -0.44 0.59
CA GLY A 215 21.33 -1.11 1.17
C GLY A 215 20.12 -0.17 1.26
N ILE A 216 20.33 1.03 1.79
CA ILE A 216 19.29 2.07 1.89
C ILE A 216 18.77 2.45 0.50
N GLY A 217 19.66 2.78 -0.42
CA GLY A 217 19.30 3.21 -1.76
C GLY A 217 18.53 2.13 -2.56
N LEU A 218 18.93 0.86 -2.45
CA LEU A 218 18.22 -0.26 -3.09
C LEU A 218 16.85 -0.50 -2.42
N GLY A 219 16.74 -0.34 -1.10
CA GLY A 219 15.46 -0.43 -0.40
C GLY A 219 14.48 0.67 -0.84
N LEU A 220 14.93 1.92 -0.90
CA LEU A 220 14.15 3.06 -1.42
C LEU A 220 13.75 2.83 -2.89
N LEU A 221 14.68 2.35 -3.72
CA LEU A 221 14.40 2.04 -5.12
C LEU A 221 13.37 0.91 -5.25
N LEU A 222 13.48 -0.16 -4.43
CA LEU A 222 12.48 -1.24 -4.40
C LEU A 222 11.10 -0.70 -4.05
N ALA A 223 11.00 0.09 -2.98
CA ALA A 223 9.74 0.72 -2.56
C ALA A 223 9.14 1.58 -3.69
N ALA A 224 9.94 2.47 -4.26
CA ALA A 224 9.53 3.36 -5.34
C ALA A 224 9.12 2.60 -6.59
N ALA A 225 9.90 1.62 -7.02
CA ALA A 225 9.67 0.84 -8.23
C ALA A 225 8.38 0.02 -8.14
N VAL A 226 8.15 -0.65 -7.02
CA VAL A 226 6.94 -1.46 -6.83
C VAL A 226 5.70 -0.59 -6.78
N LYS A 227 5.73 0.52 -6.03
CA LYS A 227 4.58 1.43 -5.87
C LYS A 227 4.24 2.16 -7.16
N SER A 228 5.26 2.56 -7.93
CA SER A 228 5.08 3.19 -9.25
C SER A 228 4.96 2.20 -10.41
N GLY A 229 4.91 0.89 -10.13
CA GLY A 229 4.74 -0.14 -11.15
C GLY A 229 5.86 -0.20 -12.18
N GLN A 230 7.12 0.13 -11.80
CA GLN A 230 8.26 0.03 -12.69
C GLN A 230 8.56 -1.43 -13.02
N PHE A 231 9.19 -1.67 -14.18
CA PHE A 231 9.63 -3.02 -14.55
C PHE A 231 10.59 -3.59 -13.47
N PRO A 232 10.43 -4.84 -13.01
CA PRO A 232 9.50 -5.88 -13.49
C PRO A 232 8.12 -5.89 -12.79
N PHE A 233 7.80 -4.90 -11.95
CA PHE A 233 6.60 -4.89 -11.10
C PHE A 233 5.34 -4.32 -11.80
N SER A 234 5.37 -4.08 -13.11
CA SER A 234 4.31 -3.40 -13.87
C SER A 234 2.96 -4.13 -13.93
N ALA A 235 2.95 -5.44 -13.70
CA ALA A 235 1.79 -6.30 -13.96
C ALA A 235 0.53 -6.03 -13.11
N TRP A 236 0.65 -5.35 -11.98
CA TRP A 236 -0.48 -5.04 -11.12
C TRP A 236 -1.29 -3.82 -11.59
N VAL A 237 -0.65 -2.84 -12.24
CA VAL A 237 -1.27 -1.54 -12.59
C VAL A 237 -2.50 -1.69 -13.48
N PRO A 238 -2.47 -2.41 -14.63
CA PRO A 238 -3.67 -2.58 -15.44
C PRO A 238 -4.77 -3.38 -14.71
N ARG A 239 -4.41 -4.28 -13.79
CA ARG A 239 -5.36 -5.08 -12.98
C ARG A 239 -6.07 -4.21 -11.93
N ALA A 240 -5.43 -3.14 -11.50
CA ALA A 240 -6.00 -2.20 -10.56
C ALA A 240 -7.12 -1.30 -11.16
N MET A 241 -7.30 -1.32 -12.49
CA MET A 241 -8.34 -0.55 -13.19
C MET A 241 -9.77 -1.13 -13.07
N GLU A 242 -9.98 -2.16 -12.22
CA GLU A 242 -11.29 -2.81 -12.03
C GLU A 242 -12.29 -1.97 -11.21
N GLY A 243 -11.83 -0.99 -10.47
CA GLY A 243 -12.68 -0.05 -9.75
C GLY A 243 -13.44 0.92 -10.68
N PRO A 244 -14.28 1.81 -10.10
CA PRO A 244 -14.91 2.89 -10.84
C PRO A 244 -13.90 3.72 -11.64
N SER A 245 -14.29 4.25 -12.81
CA SER A 245 -13.38 5.06 -13.62
C SER A 245 -12.88 6.30 -12.88
N THR A 246 -13.69 6.84 -11.98
CA THR A 246 -13.35 7.97 -11.12
C THR A 246 -12.25 7.63 -10.11
N SER A 247 -12.31 6.46 -9.47
CA SER A 247 -11.22 6.02 -8.60
C SER A 247 -9.96 5.72 -9.41
N SER A 248 -10.08 5.10 -10.58
CA SER A 248 -8.95 4.85 -11.47
C SER A 248 -8.25 6.15 -11.89
N ALA A 249 -9.02 7.22 -12.15
CA ALA A 249 -8.47 8.53 -12.51
C ALA A 249 -7.63 9.14 -11.38
N LEU A 250 -8.11 9.05 -10.13
CA LEU A 250 -7.39 9.58 -8.98
C LEU A 250 -6.14 8.75 -8.66
N PHE A 251 -6.29 7.41 -8.60
CA PHE A 251 -5.22 6.51 -8.18
C PHE A 251 -4.15 6.35 -9.25
N TYR A 252 -4.53 5.73 -10.36
CA TYR A 252 -3.57 5.25 -11.36
C TYR A 252 -3.33 6.25 -12.47
N GLY A 253 -4.25 7.19 -12.63
CA GLY A 253 -4.04 8.32 -13.52
C GLY A 253 -3.15 9.38 -12.90
N ALA A 254 -3.45 9.78 -11.67
CA ALA A 254 -2.96 11.04 -11.16
C ALA A 254 -2.03 10.95 -9.96
N LEU A 255 -2.40 10.32 -8.85
CA LEU A 255 -1.71 10.52 -7.59
C LEU A 255 -0.92 9.30 -7.11
N SER A 256 -1.59 8.15 -6.90
CA SER A 256 -0.95 6.99 -6.25
C SER A 256 0.21 6.41 -7.04
N LEU A 257 0.14 6.42 -8.37
CA LEU A 257 1.19 5.87 -9.21
C LEU A 257 2.47 6.71 -9.20
N HIS A 258 2.36 8.02 -8.90
CA HIS A 258 3.51 8.92 -8.76
C HIS A 258 4.17 8.87 -7.37
N ILE A 259 3.57 8.19 -6.40
CA ILE A 259 4.08 8.19 -5.01
C ILE A 259 5.50 7.62 -4.91
N GLY A 260 5.85 6.60 -5.71
CA GLY A 260 7.22 6.11 -5.74
C GLY A 260 8.21 7.13 -6.34
N ALA A 261 7.80 7.88 -7.37
CA ALA A 261 8.61 8.99 -7.89
C ALA A 261 8.73 10.12 -6.86
N ILE A 262 7.66 10.41 -6.09
CA ILE A 262 7.68 11.39 -4.99
C ILE A 262 8.62 10.93 -3.86
N LEU A 263 8.66 9.63 -3.54
CA LEU A 263 9.63 9.08 -2.58
C LEU A 263 11.05 9.34 -3.05
N LEU A 264 11.40 8.98 -4.29
CA LEU A 264 12.73 9.25 -4.85
C LEU A 264 13.04 10.75 -4.92
N LEU A 265 12.06 11.60 -5.23
CA LEU A 265 12.21 13.05 -5.22
C LEU A 265 12.59 13.57 -3.82
N LYS A 266 11.88 13.12 -2.78
CA LYS A 266 12.09 13.54 -1.39
C LYS A 266 13.41 13.04 -0.79
N THR A 267 13.90 11.91 -1.28
CA THR A 267 15.15 11.28 -0.81
C THR A 267 16.31 11.46 -1.80
N ALA A 268 16.17 12.37 -2.77
CA ALA A 268 17.14 12.55 -3.86
C ALA A 268 18.54 12.83 -3.34
N ASP A 269 18.68 13.71 -2.35
CA ASP A 269 19.96 14.12 -1.78
C ASP A 269 20.71 12.96 -1.09
N LEU A 270 20.00 11.93 -0.68
CA LEU A 270 20.60 10.72 -0.11
C LEU A 270 21.05 9.74 -1.19
N TRP A 271 20.16 9.27 -2.05
CA TRP A 271 20.48 8.19 -2.98
C TRP A 271 21.31 8.63 -4.19
N GLN A 272 21.26 9.92 -4.58
CA GLN A 272 22.09 10.44 -5.66
C GLN A 272 23.58 10.49 -5.32
N GLN A 273 23.94 10.51 -4.02
CA GLN A 273 25.34 10.43 -3.57
C GLN A 273 25.94 9.02 -3.76
N ILE A 274 25.11 7.99 -3.96
CA ILE A 274 25.58 6.60 -4.05
C ILE A 274 26.09 6.34 -5.47
N PRO A 275 27.40 6.08 -5.67
CA PRO A 275 27.99 5.89 -7.00
C PRO A 275 27.32 4.75 -7.76
N GLY A 276 26.80 5.02 -8.95
CA GLY A 276 26.16 4.03 -9.82
C GLY A 276 24.67 3.82 -9.59
N LEU A 277 24.11 4.13 -8.43
CA LEU A 277 22.66 3.97 -8.16
C LEU A 277 21.78 4.82 -9.09
N PRO A 278 22.10 6.10 -9.40
CA PRO A 278 21.35 6.89 -10.38
C PRO A 278 21.23 6.21 -11.75
N TRP A 279 22.29 5.53 -12.21
CA TRP A 279 22.25 4.78 -13.46
C TRP A 279 21.31 3.57 -13.40
N ILE A 280 21.20 2.90 -12.25
CA ILE A 280 20.23 1.81 -12.05
C ILE A 280 18.80 2.36 -12.10
N VAL A 281 18.53 3.49 -11.44
CA VAL A 281 17.23 4.19 -11.50
C VAL A 281 16.89 4.57 -12.94
N ALA A 282 17.83 5.17 -13.68
CA ALA A 282 17.65 5.55 -15.08
C ALA A 282 17.41 4.34 -15.98
N ALA A 283 18.18 3.26 -15.80
CA ALA A 283 18.01 2.03 -16.58
C ALA A 283 16.64 1.39 -16.34
N MET A 284 16.19 1.30 -15.07
CA MET A 284 14.87 0.80 -14.72
C MET A 284 13.76 1.64 -15.35
N GLY A 285 13.87 2.98 -15.28
CA GLY A 285 12.95 3.91 -15.93
C GLY A 285 12.92 3.72 -17.45
N GLY A 286 14.08 3.61 -18.08
CA GLY A 286 14.21 3.39 -19.53
C GLY A 286 13.58 2.07 -19.99
N VAL A 287 13.85 0.98 -19.30
CA VAL A 287 13.21 -0.32 -19.57
C VAL A 287 11.69 -0.22 -19.42
N THR A 288 11.21 0.44 -18.36
CA THR A 288 9.78 0.64 -18.15
C THR A 288 9.14 1.47 -19.25
N ALA A 289 9.79 2.55 -19.70
CA ALA A 289 9.31 3.40 -20.77
C ALA A 289 9.18 2.62 -22.08
N LEU A 290 10.17 1.81 -22.43
CA LEU A 290 10.17 0.99 -23.66
C LEU A 290 9.12 -0.13 -23.58
N VAL A 291 9.11 -0.93 -22.51
CA VAL A 291 8.20 -2.06 -22.33
C VAL A 291 6.76 -1.57 -22.21
N GLY A 292 6.52 -0.52 -21.43
CA GLY A 292 5.19 0.08 -21.26
C GLY A 292 4.62 0.60 -22.58
N SER A 293 5.43 1.33 -23.35
CA SER A 293 5.05 1.84 -24.68
C SER A 293 4.77 0.71 -25.68
N ALA A 294 5.56 -0.36 -25.64
CA ALA A 294 5.36 -1.53 -26.51
C ALA A 294 4.05 -2.24 -26.17
N ILE A 295 3.79 -2.49 -24.90
CA ILE A 295 2.55 -3.18 -24.45
C ILE A 295 1.32 -2.32 -24.77
N ALA A 296 1.36 -1.02 -24.49
CA ALA A 296 0.23 -0.10 -24.66
C ALA A 296 -0.33 -0.12 -26.11
N ARG A 297 0.52 -0.28 -27.12
CA ARG A 297 0.14 -0.30 -28.54
C ARG A 297 -0.80 -1.45 -28.90
N TYR A 298 -0.72 -2.57 -28.17
CA TYR A 298 -1.41 -3.82 -28.50
C TYR A 298 -2.51 -4.21 -27.52
N GLN A 299 -2.83 -3.32 -26.56
CA GLN A 299 -3.93 -3.58 -25.63
C GLN A 299 -5.28 -3.26 -26.26
N SER A 300 -6.24 -4.17 -26.10
CA SER A 300 -7.61 -4.02 -26.57
C SER A 300 -8.44 -3.08 -25.69
N SER A 301 -8.21 -3.08 -24.37
CA SER A 301 -8.91 -2.23 -23.42
C SER A 301 -8.28 -0.85 -23.34
N ILE A 302 -9.09 0.20 -23.49
CA ILE A 302 -8.65 1.60 -23.36
C ILE A 302 -8.03 1.87 -22.00
N LYS A 303 -8.64 1.38 -20.92
CA LYS A 303 -8.10 1.56 -19.56
C LYS A 303 -6.72 0.90 -19.43
N THR A 304 -6.55 -0.31 -19.95
CA THR A 304 -5.25 -1.00 -19.92
C THR A 304 -4.20 -0.27 -20.77
N GLN A 305 -4.60 0.24 -21.93
CA GLN A 305 -3.73 1.05 -22.79
C GLN A 305 -3.25 2.30 -22.05
N ILE A 306 -4.17 3.06 -21.42
CA ILE A 306 -3.83 4.25 -20.64
C ILE A 306 -2.90 3.88 -19.47
N ALA A 307 -3.14 2.74 -18.79
CA ALA A 307 -2.31 2.27 -17.70
C ALA A 307 -0.85 2.05 -18.13
N TYR A 308 -0.60 1.33 -19.22
CA TYR A 308 0.75 1.09 -19.71
C TYR A 308 1.42 2.36 -20.28
N MET A 309 0.65 3.24 -20.90
CA MET A 309 1.18 4.55 -21.29
C MET A 309 1.55 5.42 -20.09
N ALA A 310 0.79 5.34 -18.99
CA ALA A 310 1.14 6.03 -17.75
C ALA A 310 2.45 5.47 -17.17
N LEU A 311 2.62 4.16 -17.12
CA LEU A 311 3.87 3.52 -16.70
C LEU A 311 5.07 3.98 -17.52
N ALA A 312 4.91 4.09 -18.85
CA ALA A 312 5.97 4.57 -19.72
C ALA A 312 6.42 6.00 -19.37
N GLN A 313 5.48 6.90 -19.09
CA GLN A 313 5.80 8.27 -18.68
C GLN A 313 6.45 8.34 -17.29
N ILE A 314 6.00 7.52 -16.35
CA ILE A 314 6.65 7.46 -15.02
C ILE A 314 8.08 6.91 -15.16
N GLY A 315 8.32 5.99 -16.10
CA GLY A 315 9.68 5.56 -16.44
C GLY A 315 10.58 6.73 -16.90
N LEU A 316 10.04 7.68 -17.68
CA LEU A 316 10.77 8.90 -18.05
C LEU A 316 11.02 9.80 -16.81
N ILE A 317 10.04 9.94 -15.92
CA ILE A 317 10.22 10.69 -14.66
C ILE A 317 11.35 10.07 -13.81
N PHE A 318 11.49 8.75 -13.77
CA PHE A 318 12.61 8.09 -13.08
C PHE A 318 13.96 8.46 -13.72
N ILE A 319 14.03 8.58 -15.05
CA ILE A 319 15.25 9.06 -15.75
C ILE A 319 15.53 10.52 -15.38
N GLU A 320 14.52 11.39 -15.39
CA GLU A 320 14.66 12.80 -15.03
C GLU A 320 15.18 12.97 -13.60
N LEU A 321 14.66 12.19 -12.65
CA LEU A 321 15.12 12.17 -11.26
C LEU A 321 16.57 11.67 -11.15
N ALA A 322 16.93 10.62 -11.91
CA ALA A 322 18.29 10.07 -11.95
C ALA A 322 19.33 11.06 -12.49
N LEU A 323 18.91 11.93 -13.41
CA LEU A 323 19.74 12.99 -13.97
C LEU A 323 19.78 14.27 -13.09
N GLY A 324 19.08 14.28 -11.95
CA GLY A 324 18.99 15.43 -11.07
C GLY A 324 18.09 16.56 -11.58
N TRP A 325 17.25 16.29 -12.59
CA TRP A 325 16.35 17.30 -13.18
C TRP A 325 15.07 17.46 -12.36
N THR A 326 15.23 17.84 -11.11
CA THR A 326 14.16 17.91 -10.11
C THR A 326 12.95 18.74 -10.55
N TYR A 327 13.17 19.95 -11.06
CA TYR A 327 12.07 20.83 -11.50
C TYR A 327 11.34 20.28 -12.71
N ILE A 328 12.06 19.66 -13.66
CA ILE A 328 11.46 19.01 -14.82
C ILE A 328 10.61 17.83 -14.39
N ALA A 329 11.12 16.99 -13.47
CA ALA A 329 10.39 15.86 -12.92
C ALA A 329 9.09 16.29 -12.21
N VAL A 330 9.12 17.35 -11.38
CA VAL A 330 7.93 17.89 -10.72
C VAL A 330 6.91 18.42 -11.73
N PHE A 331 7.36 19.16 -12.73
CA PHE A 331 6.50 19.64 -13.82
C PHE A 331 5.90 18.47 -14.64
N HIS A 332 6.71 17.45 -14.93
CA HIS A 332 6.25 16.24 -15.63
C HIS A 332 5.22 15.47 -14.77
N ILE A 333 5.45 15.26 -13.48
CA ILE A 333 4.47 14.68 -12.55
C ILE A 333 3.15 15.43 -12.62
N ALA A 334 3.18 16.77 -12.54
CA ALA A 334 1.98 17.59 -12.51
C ALA A 334 1.19 17.51 -13.84
N SER A 335 1.87 17.71 -14.96
CA SER A 335 1.26 17.67 -16.29
C SER A 335 0.71 16.29 -16.64
N HIS A 336 1.48 15.25 -16.32
CA HIS A 336 1.09 13.86 -16.54
C HIS A 336 -0.12 13.48 -15.67
N ALA A 337 -0.15 13.86 -14.38
CA ALA A 337 -1.26 13.59 -13.46
C ALA A 337 -2.57 14.20 -13.97
N ILE A 338 -2.56 15.47 -14.38
CA ILE A 338 -3.74 16.16 -14.94
C ILE A 338 -4.21 15.46 -16.23
N PHE A 339 -3.29 15.19 -17.13
CA PHE A 339 -3.62 14.59 -18.43
C PHE A 339 -4.20 13.18 -18.28
N ARG A 340 -3.66 12.35 -17.40
CA ARG A 340 -4.16 10.99 -17.15
C ARG A 340 -5.49 10.98 -16.40
N ALA A 341 -5.66 11.88 -15.42
CA ALA A 341 -6.95 12.05 -14.77
C ALA A 341 -8.05 12.36 -15.81
N TYR A 342 -7.81 13.31 -16.68
CA TYR A 342 -8.71 13.65 -17.78
C TYR A 342 -9.01 12.45 -18.68
N GLN A 343 -7.98 11.75 -19.18
CA GLN A 343 -8.16 10.59 -20.07
C GLN A 343 -9.01 9.48 -19.43
N LEU A 344 -8.81 9.20 -18.14
CA LEU A 344 -9.56 8.16 -17.46
C LEU A 344 -11.01 8.58 -17.15
N LEU A 345 -11.25 9.84 -16.83
CA LEU A 345 -12.62 10.35 -16.65
C LEU A 345 -13.44 10.28 -17.93
N VAL A 346 -12.83 10.55 -19.09
CA VAL A 346 -13.53 10.49 -20.39
C VAL A 346 -13.46 9.12 -21.07
N SER A 347 -12.78 8.13 -20.48
CA SER A 347 -12.52 6.81 -21.11
C SER A 347 -13.79 6.03 -21.49
N SER A 348 -14.87 6.19 -20.75
CA SER A 348 -16.17 5.56 -21.05
C SER A 348 -16.80 6.07 -22.35
N SER A 349 -16.73 7.38 -22.60
CA SER A 349 -17.23 7.99 -23.82
C SER A 349 -16.38 7.69 -25.06
N ILE A 350 -15.04 7.56 -24.88
CA ILE A 350 -14.12 7.15 -25.96
C ILE A 350 -14.42 5.71 -26.40
N GLN A 351 -14.77 4.84 -25.47
CA GLN A 351 -15.13 3.45 -25.81
C GLN A 351 -16.39 3.40 -26.70
N HIS A 352 -17.40 4.20 -26.38
CA HIS A 352 -18.61 4.33 -27.21
C HIS A 352 -18.28 4.87 -28.61
N TYR A 353 -17.43 5.91 -28.69
CA TYR A 353 -17.00 6.50 -29.96
C TYR A 353 -16.20 5.51 -30.82
N LYS A 354 -15.28 4.73 -30.25
CA LYS A 354 -14.53 3.69 -30.98
C LYS A 354 -15.41 2.57 -31.48
N LEU A 355 -16.39 2.13 -30.69
CA LEU A 355 -17.39 1.15 -31.13
C LEU A 355 -18.19 1.68 -32.31
N HIS A 356 -18.64 2.94 -32.23
CA HIS A 356 -19.35 3.58 -33.34
C HIS A 356 -18.48 3.67 -34.61
N GLN A 357 -17.19 4.04 -34.49
CA GLN A 357 -16.26 4.04 -35.63
C GLN A 357 -16.04 2.63 -36.24
N GLN A 358 -15.96 1.59 -35.40
CA GLN A 358 -15.82 0.20 -35.89
C GLN A 358 -17.05 -0.27 -36.66
N PHE A 359 -18.25 0.18 -36.27
CA PHE A 359 -19.50 -0.21 -36.92
C PHE A 359 -19.79 0.62 -38.18
N PHE A 360 -19.39 1.88 -38.22
CA PHE A 360 -19.78 2.83 -39.26
C PHE A 360 -18.60 3.47 -40.02
N GLY A 361 -17.36 3.18 -39.60
CA GLY A 361 -16.15 3.74 -40.21
C GLY A 361 -15.45 2.74 -41.13
N GLU A 362 -14.91 3.22 -42.23
CA GLU A 362 -14.01 2.44 -43.09
C GLU A 362 -12.74 2.08 -42.31
N LEU A 363 -12.39 0.81 -42.26
CA LEU A 363 -11.13 0.31 -41.72
C LEU A 363 -9.99 0.77 -42.63
N HIS A 364 -9.42 1.91 -42.34
CA HIS A 364 -8.17 2.34 -42.98
C HIS A 364 -7.04 1.44 -42.51
N SER A 365 -6.75 0.37 -43.22
CA SER A 365 -5.58 -0.48 -43.04
C SER A 365 -4.31 0.24 -43.51
N GLY A 366 -3.91 1.29 -42.79
CA GLY A 366 -2.60 1.89 -43.01
C GLY A 366 -1.51 0.90 -42.63
N ARG A 367 -0.92 0.20 -43.61
CA ARG A 367 0.33 -0.54 -43.39
C ARG A 367 1.44 0.46 -43.06
N SER A 368 1.65 0.74 -41.79
CA SER A 368 2.85 1.41 -41.31
C SER A 368 4.04 0.52 -41.66
N LYS A 369 4.96 1.02 -42.54
CA LYS A 369 6.25 0.37 -42.80
C LYS A 369 7.02 0.34 -41.49
N SER A 370 7.11 -0.82 -40.84
CA SER A 370 7.92 -1.02 -39.64
C SER A 370 9.41 -1.01 -39.99
N TRP A 371 10.20 -0.22 -39.29
CA TRP A 371 11.68 -0.22 -39.37
C TRP A 371 12.28 -1.51 -38.83
N ILE A 372 11.49 -2.31 -38.10
CA ILE A 372 11.92 -3.55 -37.42
C ILE A 372 11.73 -4.71 -38.39
N PRO A 373 12.71 -5.62 -38.56
CA PRO A 373 12.56 -6.82 -39.35
C PRO A 373 11.31 -7.63 -38.89
N SER A 374 10.59 -8.22 -39.85
CA SER A 374 9.29 -8.86 -39.60
C SER A 374 9.31 -9.93 -38.49
N ARG A 375 10.40 -10.70 -38.37
CA ARG A 375 10.58 -11.71 -37.27
C ARG A 375 10.67 -11.06 -35.88
N TRP A 376 11.40 -9.95 -35.75
CA TRP A 376 11.51 -9.20 -34.48
C TRP A 376 10.19 -8.52 -34.15
N HIS A 377 9.52 -7.98 -35.15
CA HIS A 377 8.20 -7.37 -35.00
C HIS A 377 7.17 -8.39 -34.50
N ALA A 378 7.12 -9.61 -35.05
CA ALA A 378 6.25 -10.69 -34.63
C ALA A 378 6.55 -11.13 -33.17
N SER A 379 7.83 -11.24 -32.81
CA SER A 379 8.24 -11.58 -31.44
C SER A 379 7.84 -10.49 -30.42
N LEU A 380 8.12 -9.22 -30.75
CA LEU A 380 7.71 -8.10 -29.89
C LEU A 380 6.19 -7.98 -29.77
N LEU A 381 5.45 -8.20 -30.84
CA LEU A 381 4.00 -8.24 -30.84
C LEU A 381 3.49 -9.32 -29.87
N THR A 382 4.01 -10.54 -30.00
CA THR A 382 3.60 -11.66 -29.13
C THR A 382 3.94 -11.39 -27.67
N LEU A 383 5.13 -10.89 -27.39
CA LEU A 383 5.54 -10.50 -26.03
C LEU A 383 4.67 -9.38 -25.47
N SER A 384 4.37 -8.35 -26.28
CA SER A 384 3.55 -7.21 -25.86
C SER A 384 2.10 -7.62 -25.58
N ILE A 385 1.49 -8.48 -26.41
CA ILE A 385 0.14 -9.03 -26.16
C ILE A 385 0.12 -9.85 -24.85
N GLN A 386 1.20 -10.60 -24.57
CA GLN A 386 1.36 -11.37 -23.35
C GLN A 386 1.87 -10.55 -22.16
N GLU A 387 1.97 -9.22 -22.28
CA GLU A 387 2.50 -8.32 -21.25
C GLU A 387 3.89 -8.77 -20.76
N PHE A 388 4.76 -9.24 -21.66
CA PHE A 388 6.08 -9.83 -21.35
C PHE A 388 6.03 -10.94 -20.29
N ARG A 389 4.87 -11.57 -20.09
CA ARG A 389 4.60 -12.59 -19.07
C ARG A 389 4.94 -12.18 -17.63
N LEU A 390 4.98 -10.86 -17.34
CA LEU A 390 5.39 -10.31 -16.04
C LEU A 390 4.56 -10.87 -14.88
N ASP A 391 3.25 -11.01 -15.07
CA ASP A 391 2.37 -11.62 -14.05
C ASP A 391 2.75 -13.08 -13.73
N ARG A 392 3.11 -13.85 -14.76
CA ARG A 392 3.55 -15.25 -14.60
C ARG A 392 4.91 -15.31 -13.90
N ALA A 393 5.84 -14.41 -14.25
CA ALA A 393 7.16 -14.31 -13.62
C ALA A 393 7.02 -13.99 -12.12
N MET A 394 6.27 -12.94 -11.76
CA MET A 394 6.03 -12.58 -10.37
C MET A 394 5.34 -13.70 -9.59
N ARG A 395 4.37 -14.37 -10.18
CA ARG A 395 3.73 -15.53 -9.54
C ARG A 395 4.72 -16.68 -9.30
N SER A 396 5.64 -16.93 -10.23
CA SER A 396 6.64 -18.01 -10.08
C SER A 396 7.72 -17.66 -9.06
N LEU A 397 8.12 -16.39 -8.96
CA LEU A 397 9.17 -15.92 -8.06
C LEU A 397 8.68 -15.71 -6.63
N LEU A 398 7.52 -15.07 -6.46
CA LEU A 398 7.02 -14.69 -5.12
C LEU A 398 5.98 -15.68 -4.57
N TRP A 399 4.94 -16.02 -5.35
CA TRP A 399 3.82 -16.79 -4.80
C TRP A 399 4.08 -18.30 -4.69
N LYS A 400 4.68 -18.90 -5.72
CA LYS A 400 4.83 -20.36 -5.76
C LYS A 400 5.79 -20.89 -4.70
N PRO A 401 6.99 -20.32 -4.48
CA PRO A 401 7.92 -20.81 -3.47
C PRO A 401 7.33 -20.71 -2.06
N PHE A 402 6.88 -19.54 -1.66
CA PHE A 402 6.33 -19.32 -0.32
C PHE A 402 5.09 -20.18 -0.05
N LYS A 403 4.24 -20.35 -1.05
CA LYS A 403 3.09 -21.25 -0.92
C LYS A 403 3.50 -22.73 -0.86
N ALA A 404 4.58 -23.15 -1.50
CA ALA A 404 5.12 -24.50 -1.39
C ALA A 404 5.62 -24.76 0.02
N ILE A 405 6.40 -23.82 0.58
CA ILE A 405 6.87 -23.86 1.97
C ILE A 405 5.67 -23.93 2.94
N GLY A 406 4.68 -23.07 2.78
CA GLY A 406 3.48 -23.09 3.65
C GLY A 406 2.69 -24.41 3.58
N ARG A 407 2.69 -25.09 2.44
CA ARG A 407 2.06 -26.43 2.34
C ARG A 407 2.84 -27.52 3.05
N SER A 408 4.17 -27.49 3.05
CA SER A 408 4.99 -28.47 3.75
C SER A 408 4.75 -28.44 5.26
N VAL A 409 4.33 -27.27 5.80
CA VAL A 409 4.04 -27.06 7.22
C VAL A 409 2.53 -27.25 7.53
N SER A 410 1.71 -27.60 6.55
CA SER A 410 0.24 -27.73 6.71
C SER A 410 -0.22 -28.82 7.69
N PHE A 411 0.67 -29.76 8.09
CA PHE A 411 0.40 -30.75 9.14
C PHE A 411 0.17 -30.09 10.53
N LEU A 412 0.67 -28.87 10.75
CA LEU A 412 0.40 -28.07 11.94
C LEU A 412 -1.05 -27.56 12.02
N GLY A 413 -1.87 -27.78 10.99
CA GLY A 413 -3.24 -27.25 10.85
C GLY A 413 -4.28 -27.79 11.85
N ASN A 414 -3.86 -28.54 12.87
CA ASN A 414 -4.72 -28.90 13.98
C ASN A 414 -4.77 -27.73 14.99
N THR A 415 -5.96 -27.20 15.26
CA THR A 415 -6.16 -26.07 16.18
C THR A 415 -5.50 -26.29 17.55
N ARG A 416 -5.50 -27.54 18.05
CA ARG A 416 -4.85 -27.88 19.33
C ARG A 416 -3.33 -27.74 19.26
N VAL A 417 -2.72 -28.11 18.13
CA VAL A 417 -1.28 -27.95 17.89
C VAL A 417 -0.92 -26.47 17.82
N VAL A 418 -1.70 -25.67 17.13
CA VAL A 418 -1.46 -24.21 16.99
C VAL A 418 -1.55 -23.52 18.34
N ILE A 419 -2.55 -23.86 19.16
CA ILE A 419 -2.68 -23.34 20.54
C ILE A 419 -1.52 -23.80 21.41
N GLY A 420 -1.15 -25.08 21.34
CA GLY A 420 0.01 -25.63 22.07
C GLY A 420 1.30 -24.91 21.70
N LEU A 421 1.53 -24.64 20.43
CA LEU A 421 2.67 -23.84 19.95
C LEU A 421 2.63 -22.40 20.50
N GLY A 422 1.45 -21.78 20.54
CA GLY A 422 1.28 -20.45 21.15
C GLY A 422 1.68 -20.44 22.63
N VAL A 423 1.28 -21.48 23.39
CA VAL A 423 1.67 -21.66 24.79
C VAL A 423 3.19 -21.86 24.90
N VAL A 424 3.80 -22.67 24.05
CA VAL A 424 5.27 -22.86 24.01
C VAL A 424 5.98 -21.55 23.69
N GLY A 425 5.46 -20.74 22.76
CA GLY A 425 6.00 -19.41 22.46
C GLY A 425 5.95 -18.50 23.69
N VAL A 426 4.83 -18.47 24.41
CA VAL A 426 4.68 -17.69 25.65
C VAL A 426 5.58 -18.21 26.76
N LEU A 427 5.68 -19.54 26.96
CA LEU A 427 6.55 -20.15 27.97
C LEU A 427 8.05 -19.98 27.64
N GLY A 428 8.41 -19.86 26.36
CA GLY A 428 9.76 -19.56 25.92
C GLY A 428 10.33 -18.26 26.51
N PHE A 429 9.45 -17.31 26.89
CA PHE A 429 9.85 -16.11 27.63
C PHE A 429 10.41 -16.39 29.03
N GLY A 430 9.90 -17.41 29.73
CA GLY A 430 10.39 -17.78 31.07
C GLY A 430 11.75 -18.51 31.06
N LEU A 431 12.21 -18.97 29.90
CA LEU A 431 13.49 -19.68 29.77
C LEU A 431 14.70 -18.73 29.66
N GLU A 432 14.44 -17.45 29.47
CA GLU A 432 15.49 -16.41 29.36
C GLU A 432 16.28 -16.22 30.67
N GLU A 433 15.65 -16.45 31.81
CA GLU A 433 16.31 -16.37 33.14
C GLU A 433 17.21 -17.57 33.45
N THR A 434 17.12 -18.67 32.71
CA THR A 434 17.77 -19.93 33.08
C THR A 434 19.19 -20.17 32.51
N GLY A 435 19.77 -19.20 31.81
CA GLY A 435 21.20 -19.24 31.45
C GLY A 435 21.60 -20.35 30.47
N TRP A 436 20.69 -20.87 29.65
CA TRP A 436 21.03 -21.81 28.58
C TRP A 436 21.93 -21.12 27.56
N GLY A 437 23.16 -21.56 27.44
CA GLY A 437 24.27 -20.97 26.67
C GLY A 437 24.09 -20.97 25.14
N MET A 438 22.87 -20.94 24.62
CA MET A 438 22.62 -20.76 23.20
C MET A 438 22.77 -19.27 22.86
N HIS A 439 23.52 -18.95 21.82
CA HIS A 439 23.69 -17.59 21.36
C HIS A 439 22.28 -16.98 21.11
N LYS A 440 21.94 -15.93 21.82
CA LYS A 440 20.61 -15.25 21.80
C LYS A 440 20.16 -14.92 20.38
N GLU A 441 21.07 -14.51 19.54
CA GLU A 441 20.83 -14.18 18.14
C GLU A 441 20.28 -15.37 17.32
N TRP A 442 20.86 -16.57 17.48
CA TRP A 442 20.39 -17.76 16.75
C TRP A 442 18.99 -18.19 17.20
N LEU A 443 18.68 -18.00 18.49
CA LEU A 443 17.34 -18.26 19.01
C LEU A 443 16.34 -17.26 18.39
N ALA A 444 16.66 -15.97 18.34
CA ALA A 444 15.84 -14.95 17.72
C ALA A 444 15.59 -15.25 16.23
N ILE A 445 16.62 -15.64 15.48
CA ILE A 445 16.50 -16.05 14.08
C ILE A 445 15.58 -17.27 13.93
N ALA A 446 15.75 -18.30 14.80
CA ALA A 446 14.94 -19.51 14.76
C ALA A 446 13.45 -19.22 15.05
N LEU A 447 13.16 -18.40 16.06
CA LEU A 447 11.79 -17.99 16.42
C LEU A 447 11.16 -17.15 15.30
N SER A 448 11.88 -16.21 14.71
CA SER A 448 11.40 -15.41 13.56
C SER A 448 11.15 -16.27 12.32
N ALA A 449 12.03 -17.22 12.03
CA ALA A 449 11.83 -18.17 10.93
C ALA A 449 10.59 -19.05 11.18
N PHE A 450 10.36 -19.45 12.43
CA PHE A 450 9.16 -20.21 12.79
C PHE A 450 7.89 -19.36 12.66
N ALA A 451 7.90 -18.10 13.08
CA ALA A 451 6.80 -17.14 12.84
C ALA A 451 6.47 -17.04 11.35
N LEU A 452 7.50 -16.90 10.49
CA LEU A 452 7.33 -16.88 9.04
C LEU A 452 6.67 -18.17 8.52
N LEU A 453 7.10 -19.34 8.99
CA LEU A 453 6.49 -20.61 8.60
C LEU A 453 5.00 -20.70 8.96
N LEU A 454 4.62 -20.22 10.15
CA LEU A 454 3.22 -20.16 10.57
C LEU A 454 2.38 -19.26 9.66
N VAL A 455 2.88 -18.08 9.32
CA VAL A 455 2.17 -17.17 8.41
C VAL A 455 2.06 -17.75 7.01
N LEU A 456 3.09 -18.41 6.52
CA LEU A 456 3.05 -19.11 5.21
C LEU A 456 2.08 -20.30 5.24
N ALA A 457 1.97 -21.00 6.36
CA ALA A 457 0.94 -22.02 6.56
C ALA A 457 -0.47 -21.42 6.49
N SER A 458 -0.68 -20.24 7.11
CA SER A 458 -1.94 -19.49 6.97
C SER A 458 -2.27 -19.21 5.51
N VAL A 459 -1.32 -18.71 4.71
CA VAL A 459 -1.51 -18.42 3.28
C VAL A 459 -1.83 -19.69 2.46
N ALA A 460 -1.28 -20.84 2.87
CA ALA A 460 -1.53 -22.12 2.22
C ALA A 460 -2.86 -22.77 2.63
N GLU A 461 -3.37 -22.48 3.83
CA GLU A 461 -4.60 -23.06 4.40
C GLU A 461 -5.83 -22.69 3.56
N ARG A 462 -6.70 -23.69 3.31
CA ARG A 462 -7.93 -23.52 2.53
C ARG A 462 -9.16 -24.17 3.17
N ARG A 463 -8.97 -25.03 4.17
CA ARG A 463 -10.03 -25.85 4.74
C ARG A 463 -10.75 -25.14 5.90
N SER A 464 -10.03 -24.32 6.66
CA SER A 464 -10.58 -23.66 7.84
C SER A 464 -10.10 -22.22 7.96
N VAL A 465 -11.05 -21.28 7.99
CA VAL A 465 -10.81 -19.86 8.24
C VAL A 465 -10.19 -19.65 9.61
N THR A 466 -10.73 -20.33 10.63
CA THR A 466 -10.28 -20.19 12.03
C THR A 466 -8.83 -20.64 12.20
N VAL A 467 -8.44 -21.77 11.58
CA VAL A 467 -7.06 -22.25 11.64
C VAL A 467 -6.12 -21.27 10.95
N SER A 468 -6.51 -20.75 9.77
CA SER A 468 -5.74 -19.74 9.06
C SER A 468 -5.52 -18.47 9.90
N TRP A 469 -6.56 -18.00 10.60
CA TRP A 469 -6.48 -16.83 11.49
C TRP A 469 -5.61 -17.11 12.72
N ASN A 470 -5.74 -18.29 13.34
CA ASN A 470 -4.91 -18.70 14.47
C ASN A 470 -3.43 -18.71 14.13
N PHE A 471 -3.04 -19.16 12.93
CA PHE A 471 -1.65 -19.10 12.50
C PHE A 471 -1.11 -17.66 12.43
N VAL A 472 -1.92 -16.72 11.95
CA VAL A 472 -1.54 -15.29 11.91
C VAL A 472 -1.36 -14.74 13.32
N VAL A 473 -2.29 -15.03 14.23
CA VAL A 473 -2.24 -14.58 15.64
C VAL A 473 -1.02 -15.14 16.36
N VAL A 474 -0.81 -16.46 16.27
CA VAL A 474 0.30 -17.12 16.97
C VAL A 474 1.66 -16.66 16.47
N ALA A 475 1.78 -16.36 15.16
CA ALA A 475 3.02 -15.84 14.60
C ALA A 475 3.46 -14.52 15.24
N GLN A 476 2.53 -13.64 15.65
CA GLN A 476 2.86 -12.38 16.34
C GLN A 476 3.54 -12.63 17.70
N PHE A 477 3.10 -13.65 18.44
CA PHE A 477 3.75 -14.01 19.69
C PHE A 477 5.17 -14.56 19.47
N PHE A 478 5.41 -15.27 18.36
CA PHE A 478 6.76 -15.74 18.03
C PHE A 478 7.69 -14.61 17.58
N ILE A 479 7.18 -13.59 16.88
CA ILE A 479 7.97 -12.39 16.57
C ILE A 479 8.37 -11.68 17.85
N LEU A 480 7.43 -11.47 18.78
CA LEU A 480 7.70 -10.83 20.04
C LEU A 480 8.70 -11.64 20.89
N ALA A 481 8.55 -12.98 20.91
CA ALA A 481 9.50 -13.87 21.55
C ALA A 481 10.91 -13.76 20.96
N ALA A 482 11.01 -13.63 19.63
CA ALA A 482 12.28 -13.43 18.95
C ALA A 482 12.93 -12.10 19.34
N THR A 483 12.15 -11.02 19.40
CA THR A 483 12.63 -9.69 19.81
C THR A 483 13.12 -9.70 21.25
N ALA A 484 12.34 -10.28 22.17
CA ALA A 484 12.71 -10.40 23.58
C ALA A 484 13.96 -11.28 23.80
N ALA A 485 14.10 -12.37 23.03
CA ALA A 485 15.30 -13.22 23.07
C ALA A 485 16.55 -12.52 22.54
N ASN A 486 16.39 -11.58 21.60
CA ASN A 486 17.49 -10.78 21.05
C ASN A 486 17.97 -9.72 22.04
N LYS A 487 17.03 -8.93 22.57
CA LYS A 487 17.27 -7.85 23.53
C LYS A 487 16.07 -7.70 24.44
N PRO A 488 16.26 -7.56 25.77
CA PRO A 488 15.15 -7.45 26.72
C PRO A 488 14.29 -6.24 26.42
N LEU A 489 12.96 -6.45 26.46
CA LEU A 489 11.95 -5.45 26.24
C LEU A 489 11.54 -4.79 27.56
N THR A 490 11.30 -3.48 27.54
CA THR A 490 10.69 -2.76 28.67
C THR A 490 9.20 -3.12 28.81
N THR A 491 8.61 -2.86 29.99
CA THR A 491 7.18 -3.11 30.21
C THR A 491 6.30 -2.31 29.24
N GLU A 492 6.70 -1.11 28.88
CA GLU A 492 5.97 -0.24 27.94
C GLU A 492 5.98 -0.84 26.52
N GLU A 493 7.14 -1.31 26.05
CA GLU A 493 7.28 -1.98 24.75
C GLU A 493 6.45 -3.26 24.67
N TRP A 494 6.40 -4.05 25.74
CA TRP A 494 5.52 -5.21 25.85
C TRP A 494 4.05 -4.82 25.67
N VAL A 495 3.59 -3.80 26.40
CA VAL A 495 2.19 -3.35 26.36
C VAL A 495 1.83 -2.84 24.98
N ILE A 496 2.68 -2.04 24.38
CA ILE A 496 2.42 -1.44 23.06
C ILE A 496 2.36 -2.52 21.99
N TYR A 497 3.36 -3.41 21.94
CA TYR A 497 3.34 -4.47 20.93
C TYR A 497 2.14 -5.40 21.10
N LEU A 498 1.86 -5.89 22.32
CA LEU A 498 0.81 -6.89 22.55
C LEU A 498 -0.60 -6.32 22.41
N SER A 499 -0.82 -5.05 22.75
CA SER A 499 -2.16 -4.45 22.74
C SER A 499 -2.83 -4.55 21.37
N GLY A 500 -2.12 -4.30 20.29
CA GLY A 500 -2.64 -4.40 18.94
C GLY A 500 -3.04 -5.82 18.53
N PRO A 501 -2.12 -6.80 18.54
CA PRO A 501 -2.41 -8.19 18.20
C PRO A 501 -3.45 -8.86 19.08
N ILE A 502 -3.48 -8.58 20.40
CA ILE A 502 -4.48 -9.16 21.31
C ILE A 502 -5.88 -8.64 20.96
N VAL A 503 -6.04 -7.32 20.84
CA VAL A 503 -7.35 -6.73 20.47
C VAL A 503 -7.78 -7.23 19.09
N ALA A 504 -6.88 -7.27 18.12
CA ALA A 504 -7.16 -7.79 16.78
C ALA A 504 -7.55 -9.27 16.81
N ALA A 505 -6.88 -10.09 17.63
CA ALA A 505 -7.21 -11.50 17.78
C ALA A 505 -8.62 -11.68 18.37
N ILE A 506 -8.96 -10.97 19.45
CA ILE A 506 -10.27 -11.05 20.09
C ILE A 506 -11.39 -10.64 19.12
N TRP A 507 -11.24 -9.49 18.46
CA TRP A 507 -12.25 -8.99 17.54
C TRP A 507 -12.37 -9.87 16.28
N GLY A 508 -11.24 -10.33 15.73
CA GLY A 508 -11.23 -11.23 14.58
C GLY A 508 -11.91 -12.56 14.90
N HIS A 509 -11.59 -13.19 16.04
CA HIS A 509 -12.26 -14.42 16.47
C HIS A 509 -13.75 -14.21 16.74
N THR A 510 -14.12 -13.10 17.39
CA THR A 510 -15.53 -12.76 17.65
C THR A 510 -16.30 -12.61 16.34
N ALA A 511 -15.77 -11.88 15.37
CA ALA A 511 -16.41 -11.71 14.07
C ALA A 511 -16.58 -13.05 13.34
N LEU A 512 -15.57 -13.92 13.35
CA LEU A 512 -15.62 -15.24 12.72
C LEU A 512 -16.58 -16.20 13.48
N TYR A 513 -16.61 -16.14 14.80
CA TYR A 513 -17.52 -16.94 15.62
C TYR A 513 -18.98 -16.58 15.34
N LEU A 514 -19.30 -15.28 15.37
CA LEU A 514 -20.65 -14.79 15.08
C LEU A 514 -21.07 -15.15 13.64
N LEU A 515 -20.18 -14.99 12.68
CA LEU A 515 -20.42 -15.35 11.29
C LEU A 515 -20.69 -16.86 11.14
N LYS A 516 -19.94 -17.70 11.85
CA LYS A 516 -20.17 -19.15 11.89
C LYS A 516 -21.52 -19.50 12.48
N LYS A 517 -21.96 -18.79 13.54
CA LYS A 517 -23.26 -18.98 14.20
C LYS A 517 -24.43 -18.68 13.24
N GLU A 518 -24.24 -17.72 12.33
CA GLU A 518 -25.21 -17.38 11.27
C GLU A 518 -25.19 -18.39 10.08
N GLY A 519 -24.38 -19.46 10.18
CA GLY A 519 -24.35 -20.53 9.17
C GLY A 519 -23.49 -20.22 7.93
N ALA A 520 -22.65 -19.19 7.96
CA ALA A 520 -21.80 -18.88 6.83
C ALA A 520 -20.68 -19.93 6.64
N PRO A 521 -20.24 -20.18 5.39
CA PRO A 521 -19.14 -21.09 5.10
C PRO A 521 -17.83 -20.62 5.75
N MET A 522 -17.14 -21.56 6.43
CA MET A 522 -15.91 -21.27 7.18
C MET A 522 -14.67 -21.90 6.54
N ASP A 523 -14.61 -21.86 5.21
CA ASP A 523 -13.44 -22.26 4.43
C ASP A 523 -12.91 -21.13 3.53
N LEU A 524 -11.74 -21.34 2.95
CA LEU A 524 -11.07 -20.37 2.09
C LEU A 524 -10.94 -20.86 0.63
N LYS A 525 -11.83 -21.75 0.18
CA LYS A 525 -11.81 -22.29 -1.18
C LYS A 525 -12.36 -21.30 -2.20
N SER A 526 -13.43 -20.58 -1.82
CA SER A 526 -14.17 -19.65 -2.68
C SER A 526 -14.20 -18.23 -2.07
N PHE A 527 -14.81 -17.29 -2.75
CA PHE A 527 -15.21 -15.98 -2.23
C PHE A 527 -16.70 -16.06 -1.89
N TYR A 528 -17.07 -15.68 -0.68
CA TYR A 528 -18.43 -15.95 -0.16
C TYR A 528 -19.35 -14.74 -0.09
N GLY A 529 -18.79 -13.51 -0.16
CA GLY A 529 -19.59 -12.28 -0.19
C GLY A 529 -20.38 -11.97 1.08
N SER A 530 -20.01 -12.52 2.25
CA SER A 530 -20.76 -12.37 3.51
C SER A 530 -20.93 -10.92 3.98
N VAL A 531 -20.23 -9.95 3.38
CA VAL A 531 -20.40 -8.51 3.67
C VAL A 531 -21.79 -7.99 3.31
N HIS A 532 -22.51 -8.66 2.43
CA HIS A 532 -23.86 -8.23 2.02
C HIS A 532 -24.89 -8.47 3.12
N ASP A 533 -24.80 -9.61 3.83
CA ASP A 533 -25.68 -9.94 4.95
C ASP A 533 -25.15 -9.43 6.29
N HIS A 534 -23.82 -9.42 6.47
CA HIS A 534 -23.16 -9.14 7.75
C HIS A 534 -22.10 -8.02 7.64
N PRO A 535 -22.48 -6.78 7.26
CA PRO A 535 -21.52 -5.68 7.03
C PRO A 535 -20.75 -5.28 8.29
N HIS A 536 -21.35 -5.43 9.49
CA HIS A 536 -20.69 -5.11 10.77
C HIS A 536 -19.59 -6.12 11.11
N PHE A 537 -19.82 -7.41 10.88
CA PHE A 537 -18.78 -8.44 11.08
C PHE A 537 -17.63 -8.26 10.08
N ALA A 538 -17.97 -7.90 8.83
CA ALA A 538 -16.97 -7.59 7.81
C ALA A 538 -16.10 -6.39 8.19
N LEU A 539 -16.69 -5.31 8.72
CA LEU A 539 -15.94 -4.15 9.19
C LEU A 539 -15.07 -4.49 10.40
N GLY A 540 -15.62 -5.21 11.38
CA GLY A 540 -14.87 -5.63 12.56
C GLY A 540 -13.68 -6.51 12.20
N PHE A 541 -13.86 -7.48 11.29
CA PHE A 541 -12.77 -8.32 10.83
C PHE A 541 -11.75 -7.55 9.97
N LEU A 542 -12.18 -6.58 9.14
CA LEU A 542 -11.28 -5.73 8.38
C LEU A 542 -10.36 -4.93 9.32
N ILE A 543 -10.93 -4.31 10.37
CA ILE A 543 -10.14 -3.57 11.38
C ILE A 543 -9.16 -4.52 12.08
N SER A 544 -9.60 -5.72 12.44
CA SER A 544 -8.72 -6.74 13.04
C SER A 544 -7.58 -7.15 12.09
N ALA A 545 -7.88 -7.35 10.81
CA ALA A 545 -6.88 -7.71 9.80
C ALA A 545 -5.84 -6.60 9.60
N LEU A 546 -6.28 -5.34 9.56
CA LEU A 546 -5.40 -4.17 9.47
C LEU A 546 -4.56 -4.00 10.73
N ALA A 547 -5.16 -4.15 11.92
CA ALA A 547 -4.44 -4.08 13.17
C ALA A 547 -3.37 -5.17 13.30
N MET A 548 -3.65 -6.38 12.81
CA MET A 548 -2.66 -7.46 12.78
C MET A 548 -1.50 -7.18 11.81
N GLY A 549 -1.75 -6.43 10.74
CA GLY A 549 -0.76 -6.04 9.74
C GLY A 549 0.09 -4.82 10.09
N GLY A 550 -0.16 -4.15 11.24
CA GLY A 550 0.59 -2.95 11.61
C GLY A 550 0.09 -1.67 10.94
N PHE A 551 -1.22 -1.53 10.74
CA PHE A 551 -1.78 -0.31 10.15
C PHE A 551 -1.58 0.93 11.05
N PRO A 552 -1.23 2.12 10.52
CA PRO A 552 -0.75 3.29 11.30
C PRO A 552 -1.67 3.81 12.42
N ILE A 553 -2.95 3.49 12.41
CA ILE A 553 -3.90 3.90 13.47
C ILE A 553 -3.91 2.88 14.63
N THR A 554 -3.15 1.80 14.52
CA THR A 554 -3.15 0.71 15.50
C THR A 554 -1.86 0.65 16.29
N PRO A 555 -1.89 0.17 17.54
CA PRO A 555 -0.67 0.03 18.35
C PRO A 555 0.39 -0.87 17.71
N THR A 556 -0.02 -1.84 16.89
CA THR A 556 0.90 -2.74 16.19
C THR A 556 1.86 -2.00 15.24
N PHE A 557 1.46 -0.84 14.70
CA PHE A 557 2.34 -0.02 13.87
C PHE A 557 3.60 0.41 14.66
N PHE A 558 3.39 0.95 15.86
CA PHE A 558 4.49 1.29 16.77
C PHE A 558 5.24 0.03 17.24
N GLY A 559 4.52 -1.10 17.37
CA GLY A 559 5.13 -2.39 17.70
C GLY A 559 6.09 -2.89 16.63
N VAL A 560 5.84 -2.65 15.35
CA VAL A 560 6.80 -2.98 14.26
C VAL A 560 8.08 -2.17 14.41
N ASP A 561 7.96 -0.90 14.74
CA ASP A 561 9.11 -0.02 14.97
C ASP A 561 9.93 -0.46 16.19
N VAL A 562 9.26 -0.80 17.30
CA VAL A 562 9.91 -1.40 18.49
C VAL A 562 10.70 -2.65 18.10
N VAL A 563 10.13 -3.55 17.30
CA VAL A 563 10.80 -4.78 16.86
C VAL A 563 12.08 -4.45 16.08
N LEU A 564 12.00 -3.56 15.11
CA LEU A 564 13.14 -3.20 14.27
C LEU A 564 14.24 -2.45 15.03
N ASN A 565 13.89 -1.64 16.03
CA ASN A 565 14.85 -0.90 16.84
C ASN A 565 15.57 -1.78 17.87
N HIS A 566 15.05 -2.98 18.17
CA HIS A 566 15.72 -3.96 19.01
C HIS A 566 16.74 -4.81 18.24
N ASP A 567 16.73 -4.77 16.91
CA ASP A 567 17.68 -5.49 16.08
C ASP A 567 18.97 -4.69 15.89
N GLY A 568 20.09 -5.35 16.13
CA GLY A 568 21.42 -4.75 15.97
C GLY A 568 21.78 -4.49 14.51
N SER A 569 22.68 -3.53 14.28
CA SER A 569 23.10 -3.10 12.94
C SER A 569 23.65 -4.22 12.04
N ASN A 570 24.17 -5.31 12.63
CA ASN A 570 24.72 -6.47 11.90
C ASN A 570 23.71 -7.62 11.75
N GLN A 571 22.49 -7.49 12.28
CA GLN A 571 21.49 -8.58 12.31
C GLN A 571 20.54 -8.56 11.11
N TRP A 572 21.04 -8.28 9.93
CA TRP A 572 20.26 -8.14 8.69
C TRP A 572 19.43 -9.39 8.33
N ILE A 573 19.88 -10.61 8.71
CA ILE A 573 19.12 -11.86 8.51
C ILE A 573 17.86 -11.84 9.35
N LEU A 574 17.96 -11.46 10.63
CA LEU A 574 16.83 -11.36 11.55
C LEU A 574 15.81 -10.33 11.05
N VAL A 575 16.26 -9.13 10.70
CA VAL A 575 15.43 -8.07 10.14
C VAL A 575 14.71 -8.49 8.86
N CYS A 576 15.43 -9.11 7.92
CA CYS A 576 14.81 -9.61 6.69
C CYS A 576 13.72 -10.65 6.97
N LEU A 577 13.93 -11.58 7.91
CA LEU A 577 12.92 -12.56 8.31
C LEU A 577 11.69 -11.90 8.92
N GLN A 578 11.87 -10.91 9.79
CA GLN A 578 10.79 -10.18 10.43
C GLN A 578 9.99 -9.35 9.41
N LEU A 579 10.66 -8.59 8.53
CA LEU A 579 10.02 -7.82 7.46
C LEU A 579 9.20 -8.71 6.51
N ILE A 580 9.76 -9.85 6.10
CA ILE A 580 9.04 -10.83 5.27
C ILE A 580 7.85 -11.42 6.05
N THR A 581 7.96 -11.61 7.36
CA THR A 581 6.87 -12.11 8.20
C THR A 581 5.75 -11.07 8.31
N PHE A 582 6.05 -9.81 8.56
CA PHE A 582 5.06 -8.71 8.57
C PHE A 582 4.34 -8.60 7.22
N PHE A 583 5.09 -8.64 6.12
CA PHE A 583 4.52 -8.67 4.77
C PHE A 583 3.47 -9.78 4.60
N TRP A 584 3.84 -11.03 4.91
CA TRP A 584 2.95 -12.16 4.74
C TRP A 584 1.80 -12.18 5.76
N THR A 585 1.98 -11.63 6.96
CA THR A 585 0.95 -11.47 7.98
C THR A 585 -0.23 -10.67 7.46
N GLU A 586 0.02 -9.50 6.92
CA GLU A 586 -1.07 -8.66 6.39
C GLU A 586 -1.69 -9.26 5.13
N VAL A 587 -0.89 -9.81 4.22
CA VAL A 587 -1.39 -10.52 3.04
C VAL A 587 -2.28 -11.70 3.45
N ALA A 588 -1.91 -12.47 4.49
CA ALA A 588 -2.71 -13.56 5.01
C ALA A 588 -4.03 -13.08 5.61
N ALA A 589 -3.98 -12.05 6.47
CA ALA A 589 -5.14 -11.49 7.15
C ALA A 589 -6.16 -10.90 6.15
N LEU A 590 -5.69 -10.09 5.20
CA LEU A 590 -6.56 -9.49 4.18
C LEU A 590 -7.02 -10.50 3.11
N ARG A 591 -6.27 -11.58 2.88
CA ARG A 591 -6.75 -12.71 2.09
C ARG A 591 -7.93 -13.42 2.77
N ILE A 592 -7.89 -13.61 4.10
CA ILE A 592 -9.01 -14.17 4.86
C ILE A 592 -10.22 -13.23 4.70
N TYR A 593 -10.05 -11.93 4.97
CA TYR A 593 -11.10 -10.94 4.75
C TYR A 593 -11.71 -11.02 3.35
N SER A 594 -10.86 -11.00 2.32
CA SER A 594 -11.32 -11.02 0.95
C SER A 594 -12.08 -12.30 0.59
N ARG A 595 -11.67 -13.46 1.11
CA ARG A 595 -12.33 -14.75 0.81
C ARG A 595 -13.67 -14.90 1.52
N VAL A 596 -13.74 -14.48 2.78
CA VAL A 596 -14.92 -14.66 3.62
C VAL A 596 -15.97 -13.60 3.33
N PHE A 597 -15.55 -12.34 3.26
CA PHE A 597 -16.50 -11.22 3.26
C PHE A 597 -16.79 -10.64 1.89
N THR A 598 -15.90 -10.78 0.91
CA THR A 598 -16.10 -10.17 -0.41
C THR A 598 -16.22 -11.21 -1.53
N GLY A 599 -16.69 -10.78 -2.71
CA GLY A 599 -16.92 -11.67 -3.86
C GLY A 599 -18.40 -11.84 -4.19
N PRO A 600 -18.71 -12.70 -5.19
CA PRO A 600 -20.08 -12.95 -5.59
C PRO A 600 -20.92 -13.45 -4.42
N PHE A 601 -22.10 -12.89 -4.32
CA PHE A 601 -23.08 -13.32 -3.33
C PHE A 601 -23.79 -14.57 -3.82
N TYR A 602 -23.48 -15.70 -3.24
CA TYR A 602 -24.23 -16.94 -3.43
C TYR A 602 -25.36 -16.95 -2.39
N GLN A 603 -26.59 -16.60 -2.80
CA GLN A 603 -27.76 -17.00 -2.02
C GLN A 603 -27.80 -18.53 -2.01
N LEU A 604 -27.41 -19.14 -0.92
CA LEU A 604 -27.83 -20.50 -0.58
C LEU A 604 -29.36 -20.43 -0.51
N ASP A 605 -30.04 -21.14 -1.42
CA ASP A 605 -31.50 -21.25 -1.61
C ASP A 605 -32.32 -20.88 -0.36
N ARG A 606 -32.53 -19.59 -0.13
CA ARG A 606 -33.65 -19.16 0.72
C ARG A 606 -34.84 -19.08 -0.22
N PRO A 607 -35.89 -19.87 0.01
CA PRO A 607 -37.12 -19.72 -0.73
C PRO A 607 -37.54 -18.24 -0.65
N VAL A 608 -37.68 -17.61 -1.79
CA VAL A 608 -38.17 -16.24 -1.88
C VAL A 608 -39.57 -16.22 -1.27
N SER A 609 -39.67 -15.84 0.00
CA SER A 609 -40.98 -15.57 0.58
C SER A 609 -41.45 -14.27 -0.07
N TYR A 610 -42.30 -14.41 -1.09
CA TYR A 610 -43.10 -13.30 -1.58
C TYR A 610 -43.98 -12.82 -0.42
N LYS A 611 -43.54 -11.81 0.33
CA LYS A 611 -44.46 -11.00 1.10
C LYS A 611 -45.18 -10.12 0.13
N ASN A 612 -46.39 -10.56 -0.20
CA ASN A 612 -47.39 -9.70 -0.78
C ASN A 612 -47.63 -8.51 0.16
N SER A 613 -47.31 -7.30 -0.30
CA SER A 613 -48.05 -6.08 -0.07
C SER A 613 -47.37 -4.91 -0.78
#